data_0e168ec7dc1efef16893c72e2642133c
#
_entry.id   0e168ec7dc1efef16893c72e2642133c
#
_cell.length_a   1.000
_cell.length_b   1.000
_cell.length_c   1.000
_cell.angle_alpha   90.00
_cell.angle_beta   90.00
_cell.angle_gamma   90.00
#
_symmetry.space_group_name_H-M   'P 1'
#
loop_
_entity.id
_entity.type
_entity.pdbx_description
1 polymer ?
#
loop_
_entity_poly.entity_id
_entity_poly.type
_entity_poly.pdbx_seq_one_letter_code
_entity_poly.pdbx_strand_id
1 'polypeptide(L)'
;LHYRNKSQYPVSADGQVGFYKARSHQVVQVDCCRIQKPQADAAAEALRRYIRECGVPCYDERTRRGLVRHLYVRTNSAGQSLVCVLVNGRKLPREDALVSLMRQALPDAVGVVLGVNTQPTGAVLGSEYRTLWGADVLEDTLCGLSFRLSVPSFYQVNHDMAEVLYDTAVDFAGLTGHETVLDLYCGAGTITQVMARRAARVIGAEIVPEAIADAKENAKRNGIGNVEFLCGDAADAAADFAAKGLRPDVLCVDPPRKGLSPEVIDAAASMAPQRIVYVSCDPATLARDVKLFAQEGYAAVRAAAVDMFPGTANVETVVLLSHKKADSYIHIDVDVEKLVQDKRGLATYEQIKAYVLEHTGLKVSHLYIAQVKQKYGIIERENCNKPKSENAKQPQCPPEKERAITEALKHFEMI
;
A
#
# COMPACT_ATOMS: atom_id res chain seq x y z
N LEU A 1 11.15 7.60 9.54
CA LEU A 1 10.05 7.66 10.53
C LEU A 1 9.01 8.67 10.12
N HIS A 2 7.75 8.50 10.56
CA HIS A 2 6.64 9.46 10.33
C HIS A 2 6.38 9.80 8.86
N TYR A 3 6.63 8.85 7.96
CA TYR A 3 6.43 9.07 6.52
C TYR A 3 4.98 8.97 6.08
N ARG A 4 4.15 8.22 6.83
CA ARG A 4 2.79 7.88 6.42
C ARG A 4 1.83 9.04 6.64
N ASN A 5 1.36 9.61 5.55
CA ASN A 5 0.50 10.80 5.52
C ASN A 5 -1.01 10.51 5.66
N LYS A 6 -1.39 9.23 5.67
CA LYS A 6 -2.78 8.80 5.82
C LYS A 6 -2.90 7.71 6.88
N SER A 7 -3.72 7.94 7.90
CA SER A 7 -4.03 7.03 8.99
C SER A 7 -5.50 6.65 8.98
N GLN A 8 -5.78 5.39 9.23
CA GLN A 8 -7.13 4.86 9.39
C GLN A 8 -7.12 4.00 10.65
N TYR A 9 -7.68 4.53 11.73
CA TYR A 9 -7.73 3.85 13.01
C TYR A 9 -9.12 3.28 13.24
N PRO A 10 -9.31 1.96 13.40
CA PRO A 10 -10.53 1.40 13.96
C PRO A 10 -10.74 1.87 15.40
N VAL A 11 -12.00 2.00 15.77
CA VAL A 11 -12.42 2.30 17.13
C VAL A 11 -13.14 1.08 17.67
N SER A 12 -12.66 0.54 18.81
CA SER A 12 -13.31 -0.60 19.49
C SER A 12 -14.57 -0.19 20.21
N ALA A 13 -15.41 -1.16 20.55
CA ALA A 13 -16.66 -0.91 21.28
C ALA A 13 -16.46 -0.25 22.65
N ASP A 14 -15.31 -0.45 23.28
CA ASP A 14 -14.88 0.18 24.53
C ASP A 14 -14.15 1.51 24.36
N GLY A 15 -14.07 2.04 23.12
CA GLY A 15 -13.53 3.36 22.82
C GLY A 15 -12.01 3.43 22.62
N GLN A 16 -11.33 2.29 22.50
CA GLN A 16 -9.91 2.30 22.11
C GLN A 16 -9.75 2.69 20.64
N VAL A 17 -8.77 3.53 20.35
CA VAL A 17 -8.42 3.96 18.98
C VAL A 17 -7.01 3.47 18.68
N GLY A 18 -6.83 2.70 17.62
CA GLY A 18 -5.53 2.10 17.34
C GLY A 18 -5.52 1.26 16.07
N PHE A 19 -4.87 0.09 16.10
CA PHE A 19 -4.79 -0.83 14.96
C PHE A 19 -5.34 -2.19 15.30
N TYR A 20 -5.83 -2.91 14.30
CA TYR A 20 -6.19 -4.31 14.49
C TYR A 20 -4.95 -5.16 14.77
N LYS A 21 -5.04 -6.01 15.80
CA LYS A 21 -4.09 -7.10 15.99
C LYS A 21 -4.09 -8.00 14.76
N ALA A 22 -2.91 -8.44 14.32
CA ALA A 22 -2.77 -9.26 13.14
C ALA A 22 -3.75 -10.44 13.11
N ARG A 23 -4.45 -10.60 12.00
CA ARG A 23 -5.47 -11.66 11.76
C ARG A 23 -6.63 -11.64 12.77
N SER A 24 -6.99 -10.48 13.27
CA SER A 24 -8.13 -10.33 14.20
C SER A 24 -8.79 -8.96 14.03
N HIS A 25 -10.00 -8.79 14.58
CA HIS A 25 -10.70 -7.51 14.71
C HIS A 25 -10.50 -6.88 16.09
N GLN A 26 -9.59 -7.42 16.92
CA GLN A 26 -9.24 -6.82 18.19
C GLN A 26 -8.43 -5.55 17.96
N VAL A 27 -8.92 -4.42 18.43
CA VAL A 27 -8.19 -3.15 18.39
C VAL A 27 -7.16 -3.12 19.52
N VAL A 28 -5.95 -2.76 19.18
CA VAL A 28 -4.88 -2.45 20.13
C VAL A 28 -4.67 -0.95 20.09
N GLN A 29 -4.86 -0.31 21.23
CA GLN A 29 -4.63 1.13 21.36
C GLN A 29 -3.16 1.45 21.05
N VAL A 30 -2.95 2.53 20.32
CA VAL A 30 -1.62 3.04 20.00
C VAL A 30 -1.58 4.51 20.39
N ASP A 31 -0.64 4.85 21.26
CA ASP A 31 -0.43 6.21 21.74
C ASP A 31 0.63 6.96 20.93
N CYS A 32 1.57 6.24 20.33
CA CYS A 32 2.58 6.78 19.43
C CYS A 32 2.94 5.76 18.35
N CYS A 33 2.74 6.13 17.10
CA CYS A 33 3.10 5.30 15.94
C CYS A 33 4.30 5.89 15.20
N ARG A 34 5.40 5.12 15.13
CA ARG A 34 6.65 5.60 14.49
C ARG A 34 6.55 5.82 12.99
N ILE A 35 5.57 5.25 12.31
CA ILE A 35 5.41 5.42 10.86
C ILE A 35 4.36 6.46 10.48
N GLN A 36 3.34 6.69 11.33
CA GLN A 36 2.32 7.69 11.09
C GLN A 36 2.85 9.10 11.42
N LYS A 37 2.29 10.13 10.76
CA LYS A 37 2.54 11.53 11.15
C LYS A 37 2.04 11.77 12.57
N PRO A 38 2.72 12.60 13.40
CA PRO A 38 2.30 12.87 14.79
C PRO A 38 0.88 13.42 14.91
N GLN A 39 0.38 14.10 13.90
CA GLN A 39 -1.00 14.61 13.83
C GLN A 39 -2.04 13.48 13.95
N ALA A 40 -1.73 12.29 13.45
CA ALA A 40 -2.63 11.15 13.54
C ALA A 40 -2.78 10.66 14.98
N ASP A 41 -1.68 10.63 15.75
CA ASP A 41 -1.68 10.25 17.15
C ASP A 41 -2.41 11.31 18.00
N ALA A 42 -2.20 12.60 17.74
CA ALA A 42 -2.90 13.70 18.39
C ALA A 42 -4.42 13.65 18.13
N ALA A 43 -4.84 13.37 16.89
CA ALA A 43 -6.25 13.20 16.55
C ALA A 43 -6.87 11.98 17.24
N ALA A 44 -6.14 10.88 17.36
CA ALA A 44 -6.60 9.68 18.05
C ALA A 44 -6.84 9.96 19.53
N GLU A 45 -5.95 10.70 20.19
CA GLU A 45 -6.15 11.09 21.60
C GLU A 45 -7.35 12.05 21.76
N ALA A 46 -7.48 13.03 20.87
CA ALA A 46 -8.64 13.94 20.88
C ALA A 46 -9.95 13.19 20.69
N LEU A 47 -10.00 12.17 19.83
CA LEU A 47 -11.19 11.32 19.65
C LEU A 47 -11.48 10.49 20.89
N ARG A 48 -10.47 9.86 21.51
CA ARG A 48 -10.63 9.11 22.78
C ARG A 48 -11.20 10.00 23.87
N ARG A 49 -10.67 11.23 23.98
CA ARG A 49 -11.16 12.23 24.93
C ARG A 49 -12.61 12.60 24.67
N TYR A 50 -12.99 12.87 23.43
CA TYR A 50 -14.37 13.15 23.03
C TYR A 50 -15.32 11.99 23.38
N ILE A 51 -14.96 10.76 23.04
CA ILE A 51 -15.75 9.55 23.33
C ILE A 51 -16.03 9.47 24.84
N ARG A 52 -14.99 9.62 25.66
CA ARG A 52 -15.07 9.53 27.11
C ARG A 52 -15.89 10.67 27.74
N GLU A 53 -15.58 11.92 27.37
CA GLU A 53 -16.20 13.10 27.99
C GLU A 53 -17.66 13.31 27.56
N CYS A 54 -18.01 12.89 26.35
CA CYS A 54 -19.36 13.01 25.81
C CYS A 54 -20.20 11.72 25.94
N GLY A 55 -19.64 10.64 26.45
CA GLY A 55 -20.32 9.35 26.57
C GLY A 55 -20.80 8.77 25.25
N VAL A 56 -20.00 8.94 24.15
CA VAL A 56 -20.43 8.55 22.81
C VAL A 56 -20.27 7.05 22.64
N PRO A 57 -21.32 6.31 22.24
CA PRO A 57 -21.24 4.88 22.05
C PRO A 57 -20.40 4.56 20.80
N CYS A 58 -19.42 3.67 20.95
CA CYS A 58 -18.62 3.19 19.84
C CYS A 58 -19.28 1.97 19.18
N TYR A 59 -19.01 1.78 17.89
CA TYR A 59 -19.61 0.72 17.10
C TYR A 59 -19.03 -0.65 17.49
N ASP A 60 -19.91 -1.60 17.80
CA ASP A 60 -19.57 -3.01 18.00
C ASP A 60 -19.95 -3.80 16.74
N GLU A 61 -18.99 -4.34 16.05
CA GLU A 61 -19.19 -5.14 14.82
C GLU A 61 -20.07 -6.38 15.06
N ARG A 62 -20.04 -6.94 16.28
CA ARG A 62 -20.75 -8.14 16.67
C ARG A 62 -22.23 -7.88 16.85
N THR A 63 -22.57 -6.77 17.53
CA THR A 63 -23.96 -6.37 17.78
C THR A 63 -24.52 -5.42 16.73
N ARG A 64 -23.64 -4.84 15.90
CA ARG A 64 -23.94 -3.80 14.90
C ARG A 64 -24.57 -2.54 15.51
N ARG A 65 -24.27 -2.25 16.78
CA ARG A 65 -24.79 -1.09 17.52
C ARG A 65 -23.65 -0.14 17.87
N GLY A 66 -24.00 1.11 18.15
CA GLY A 66 -23.04 2.18 18.44
C GLY A 66 -22.81 3.08 17.25
N LEU A 67 -22.05 4.16 17.44
CA LEU A 67 -21.88 5.24 16.46
C LEU A 67 -20.47 5.28 15.86
N VAL A 68 -19.44 5.54 16.69
CA VAL A 68 -18.08 5.79 16.18
C VAL A 68 -17.43 4.50 15.72
N ARG A 69 -17.00 4.46 14.44
CA ARG A 69 -16.39 3.27 13.82
C ARG A 69 -14.90 3.42 13.57
N HIS A 70 -14.50 4.52 12.93
CA HIS A 70 -13.10 4.74 12.55
C HIS A 70 -12.75 6.22 12.67
N LEU A 71 -11.46 6.47 12.87
CA LEU A 71 -10.85 7.77 12.69
C LEU A 71 -9.97 7.72 11.43
N TYR A 72 -10.18 8.68 10.55
CA TYR A 72 -9.35 8.92 9.38
C TYR A 72 -8.63 10.26 9.56
N VAL A 73 -7.33 10.27 9.32
CA VAL A 73 -6.50 11.47 9.33
C VAL A 73 -5.64 11.49 8.09
N ARG A 74 -5.65 12.58 7.37
CA ARG A 74 -4.72 12.84 6.27
C ARG A 74 -3.92 14.09 6.60
N THR A 75 -2.61 14.04 6.40
CA THR A 75 -1.69 15.17 6.63
C THR A 75 -0.92 15.45 5.34
N ASN A 76 -0.87 16.71 4.89
CA ASN A 76 -0.11 17.09 3.71
C ASN A 76 1.37 17.30 4.01
N SER A 77 2.16 17.62 2.98
CA SER A 77 3.59 17.91 3.07
C SER A 77 3.89 19.13 3.95
N ALA A 78 2.97 20.09 4.04
CA ALA A 78 3.07 21.27 4.91
C ALA A 78 2.68 21.03 6.36
N GLY A 79 2.27 19.79 6.74
CA GLY A 79 1.86 19.45 8.11
C GLY A 79 0.42 19.76 8.46
N GLN A 80 -0.37 20.29 7.53
CA GLN A 80 -1.80 20.54 7.72
C GLN A 80 -2.58 19.22 7.67
N SER A 81 -3.70 19.13 8.39
CA SER A 81 -4.46 17.89 8.51
C SER A 81 -5.94 18.04 8.21
N LEU A 82 -6.50 17.03 7.53
CA LEU A 82 -7.93 16.80 7.37
C LEU A 82 -8.32 15.58 8.22
N VAL A 83 -9.28 15.77 9.11
CA VAL A 83 -9.77 14.73 10.01
C VAL A 83 -11.17 14.30 9.58
N CYS A 84 -11.42 12.99 9.52
CA CYS A 84 -12.76 12.46 9.31
C CYS A 84 -13.10 11.39 10.36
N VAL A 85 -14.24 11.56 11.03
CA VAL A 85 -14.77 10.54 11.94
C VAL A 85 -15.86 9.76 11.21
N LEU A 86 -15.64 8.46 11.03
CA LEU A 86 -16.57 7.54 10.35
C LEU A 86 -17.54 6.97 11.38
N VAL A 87 -18.83 7.10 11.09
CA VAL A 87 -19.89 6.75 12.04
C VAL A 87 -20.96 5.85 11.41
N ASN A 88 -21.56 5.01 12.24
CA ASN A 88 -22.75 4.22 11.93
C ASN A 88 -24.01 5.07 12.17
N GLY A 89 -24.15 6.17 11.42
CA GLY A 89 -25.25 7.12 11.57
C GLY A 89 -24.93 8.43 10.86
N ARG A 90 -25.82 9.43 10.97
CA ARG A 90 -25.67 10.72 10.30
C ARG A 90 -25.29 11.87 11.22
N LYS A 91 -25.27 11.63 12.54
CA LYS A 91 -25.00 12.65 13.55
C LYS A 91 -24.23 12.06 14.73
N LEU A 92 -23.44 12.90 15.38
CA LEU A 92 -22.79 12.61 16.65
C LEU A 92 -23.37 13.50 17.74
N PRO A 93 -23.42 13.04 19.00
CA PRO A 93 -23.72 13.91 20.13
C PRO A 93 -22.64 14.99 20.28
N ARG A 94 -23.03 16.25 20.55
CA ARG A 94 -22.09 17.34 20.84
C ARG A 94 -20.97 17.47 19.81
N GLU A 95 -21.32 17.57 18.53
CA GLU A 95 -20.37 17.70 17.41
C GLU A 95 -19.42 18.92 17.57
N ASP A 96 -19.90 19.99 18.22
CA ASP A 96 -19.14 21.15 18.61
C ASP A 96 -17.97 20.82 19.56
N ALA A 97 -18.19 19.90 20.51
CA ALA A 97 -17.13 19.43 21.40
C ALA A 97 -16.08 18.61 20.64
N LEU A 98 -16.50 17.74 19.72
CA LEU A 98 -15.56 17.04 18.83
C LEU A 98 -14.69 18.01 18.05
N VAL A 99 -15.31 18.97 17.37
CA VAL A 99 -14.61 20.00 16.60
C VAL A 99 -13.63 20.79 17.48
N SER A 100 -14.05 21.19 18.66
CA SER A 100 -13.21 21.96 19.59
C SER A 100 -11.98 21.16 20.03
N LEU A 101 -12.16 19.89 20.39
CA LEU A 101 -11.07 19.01 20.79
C LEU A 101 -10.10 18.73 19.64
N MET A 102 -10.61 18.50 18.43
CA MET A 102 -9.77 18.30 17.25
C MET A 102 -8.94 19.55 16.91
N ARG A 103 -9.55 20.74 16.96
CA ARG A 103 -8.84 22.01 16.73
C ARG A 103 -7.80 22.31 17.80
N GLN A 104 -8.07 21.96 19.05
CA GLN A 104 -7.11 22.10 20.13
C GLN A 104 -5.89 21.18 19.94
N ALA A 105 -6.14 19.92 19.54
CA ALA A 105 -5.09 18.91 19.35
C ALA A 105 -4.28 19.15 18.04
N LEU A 106 -4.93 19.73 17.03
CA LEU A 106 -4.39 19.95 15.69
C LEU A 106 -4.59 21.43 15.28
N PRO A 107 -3.72 22.34 15.72
CA PRO A 107 -3.85 23.77 15.37
C PRO A 107 -3.85 24.02 13.86
N ASP A 108 -3.12 23.20 13.09
CA ASP A 108 -3.00 23.28 11.64
C ASP A 108 -4.03 22.43 10.89
N ALA A 109 -5.09 21.96 11.56
CA ALA A 109 -6.18 21.26 10.88
C ALA A 109 -6.91 22.22 9.92
N VAL A 110 -7.17 21.75 8.71
CA VAL A 110 -7.94 22.48 7.70
C VAL A 110 -9.43 22.19 7.81
N GLY A 111 -9.81 21.02 8.35
CA GLY A 111 -11.20 20.64 8.48
C GLY A 111 -11.45 19.40 9.32
N VAL A 112 -12.68 19.31 9.80
CA VAL A 112 -13.24 18.15 10.50
C VAL A 112 -14.51 17.71 9.78
N VAL A 113 -14.52 16.47 9.33
CA VAL A 113 -15.57 15.87 8.50
C VAL A 113 -16.22 14.71 9.25
N LEU A 114 -17.51 14.55 9.08
CA LEU A 114 -18.25 13.35 9.47
C LEU A 114 -18.47 12.48 8.24
N GLY A 115 -18.02 11.23 8.27
CA GLY A 115 -18.29 10.25 7.24
C GLY A 115 -19.33 9.23 7.70
N VAL A 116 -20.34 8.98 6.87
CA VAL A 116 -21.42 8.02 7.15
C VAL A 116 -21.06 6.66 6.57
N ASN A 117 -20.90 5.67 7.43
CA ASN A 117 -20.69 4.28 7.06
C ASN A 117 -21.61 3.37 7.86
N THR A 118 -22.78 3.08 7.32
CA THR A 118 -23.78 2.20 7.91
C THR A 118 -23.73 0.76 7.39
N GLN A 119 -22.86 0.50 6.42
CA GLN A 119 -22.75 -0.83 5.83
C GLN A 119 -22.11 -1.82 6.81
N PRO A 120 -22.62 -3.05 6.94
CA PRO A 120 -22.06 -4.08 7.82
C PRO A 120 -20.86 -4.79 7.17
N THR A 121 -20.00 -4.03 6.50
CA THR A 121 -18.80 -4.53 5.81
C THR A 121 -17.54 -4.03 6.51
N GLY A 122 -16.39 -4.64 6.19
CA GLY A 122 -15.08 -4.18 6.66
C GLY A 122 -14.57 -2.90 5.95
N ALA A 123 -15.36 -2.28 5.06
CA ALA A 123 -14.98 -1.02 4.44
C ALA A 123 -14.91 0.10 5.48
N VAL A 124 -13.79 0.84 5.48
CA VAL A 124 -13.57 1.95 6.40
C VAL A 124 -14.35 3.18 5.96
N LEU A 125 -14.21 3.56 4.68
CA LEU A 125 -14.83 4.76 4.12
C LEU A 125 -16.33 4.59 3.95
N GLY A 126 -17.05 5.71 4.05
CA GLY A 126 -18.49 5.77 3.87
C GLY A 126 -18.90 6.25 2.48
N SER A 127 -20.20 6.38 2.27
CA SER A 127 -20.80 6.88 1.02
C SER A 127 -21.24 8.36 1.10
N GLU A 128 -21.36 8.92 2.29
CA GLU A 128 -21.78 10.30 2.52
C GLU A 128 -20.77 11.00 3.43
N TYR A 129 -20.45 12.25 3.14
CA TYR A 129 -19.55 13.07 3.94
C TYR A 129 -20.19 14.41 4.23
N ARG A 130 -20.03 14.91 5.46
CA ARG A 130 -20.54 16.20 5.91
C ARG A 130 -19.46 16.96 6.66
N THR A 131 -19.17 18.16 6.24
CA THR A 131 -18.24 19.04 6.92
C THR A 131 -18.83 19.50 8.25
N LEU A 132 -18.11 19.26 9.35
CA LEU A 132 -18.45 19.78 10.68
C LEU A 132 -17.81 21.14 10.91
N TRP A 133 -16.60 21.32 10.38
CA TRP A 133 -15.86 22.58 10.47
C TRP A 133 -14.78 22.65 9.39
N GLY A 134 -14.50 23.86 8.91
CA GLY A 134 -13.44 24.12 7.95
C GLY A 134 -13.71 23.57 6.55
N ALA A 135 -12.69 23.01 5.92
CA ALA A 135 -12.76 22.41 4.59
C ALA A 135 -13.06 20.90 4.64
N ASP A 136 -13.60 20.37 3.56
CA ASP A 136 -13.79 18.92 3.33
C ASP A 136 -12.66 18.29 2.50
N VAL A 137 -11.67 19.09 2.14
CA VAL A 137 -10.54 18.71 1.31
C VAL A 137 -9.24 19.22 1.90
N LEU A 138 -8.15 18.52 1.60
CA LEU A 138 -6.78 18.90 1.91
C LEU A 138 -6.05 19.17 0.59
N GLU A 139 -5.31 20.27 0.54
CA GLU A 139 -4.42 20.56 -0.60
C GLU A 139 -3.01 20.04 -0.28
N ASP A 140 -2.36 19.42 -1.26
CA ASP A 140 -0.97 18.98 -1.17
C ASP A 140 -0.25 19.28 -2.48
N THR A 141 1.08 19.42 -2.42
CA THR A 141 1.93 19.59 -3.59
C THR A 141 2.76 18.34 -3.80
N LEU A 142 2.75 17.78 -5.02
CA LEU A 142 3.52 16.59 -5.38
C LEU A 142 4.15 16.81 -6.75
N CYS A 143 5.45 16.59 -6.89
CA CYS A 143 6.21 16.87 -8.12
C CYS A 143 5.97 18.28 -8.66
N GLY A 144 5.76 19.27 -7.78
CA GLY A 144 5.50 20.68 -8.15
C GLY A 144 4.09 20.95 -8.72
N LEU A 145 3.16 20.00 -8.57
CA LEU A 145 1.74 20.13 -8.92
C LEU A 145 0.89 20.17 -7.65
N SER A 146 -0.17 20.98 -7.65
CA SER A 146 -1.11 21.07 -6.52
C SER A 146 -2.27 20.10 -6.71
N PHE A 147 -2.53 19.28 -5.69
CA PHE A 147 -3.63 18.31 -5.67
C PHE A 147 -4.61 18.59 -4.55
N ARG A 148 -5.88 18.57 -4.90
CA ARG A 148 -6.99 18.66 -3.97
C ARG A 148 -7.44 17.24 -3.62
N LEU A 149 -7.40 16.89 -2.34
CA LEU A 149 -7.60 15.55 -1.82
C LEU A 149 -8.82 15.52 -0.91
N SER A 150 -9.89 14.89 -1.35
CA SER A 150 -11.04 14.59 -0.50
C SER A 150 -10.76 13.39 0.40
N VAL A 151 -11.65 13.09 1.37
CA VAL A 151 -11.50 11.92 2.25
C VAL A 151 -11.39 10.60 1.45
N PRO A 152 -12.25 10.32 0.44
CA PRO A 152 -12.18 9.09 -0.34
C PRO A 152 -11.03 9.05 -1.36
N SER A 153 -10.43 10.19 -1.74
CA SER A 153 -9.39 10.21 -2.78
C SER A 153 -8.22 9.31 -2.44
N PHE A 154 -7.80 8.50 -3.40
CA PHE A 154 -6.52 7.79 -3.28
C PHE A 154 -5.36 8.78 -3.45
N TYR A 155 -4.33 8.62 -2.65
CA TYR A 155 -3.07 9.35 -2.73
C TYR A 155 -1.97 8.54 -2.07
N GLN A 156 -0.76 8.56 -2.62
CA GLN A 156 0.36 7.80 -2.09
C GLN A 156 0.68 8.21 -0.65
N VAL A 157 0.90 7.22 0.21
CA VAL A 157 0.95 7.45 1.66
C VAL A 157 2.31 7.95 2.18
N ASN A 158 3.34 7.90 1.36
CA ASN A 158 4.67 8.45 1.63
C ASN A 158 4.98 9.48 0.56
N HIS A 159 4.85 10.74 0.91
CA HIS A 159 4.97 11.87 -0.01
C HIS A 159 6.33 11.88 -0.72
N ASP A 160 7.43 11.84 0.05
CA ASP A 160 8.78 11.96 -0.48
C ASP A 160 9.12 10.82 -1.45
N MET A 161 8.70 9.60 -1.09
CA MET A 161 8.91 8.43 -1.95
C MET A 161 7.93 8.39 -3.13
N ALA A 162 6.77 9.03 -3.05
CA ALA A 162 5.87 9.18 -4.19
C ALA A 162 6.48 10.08 -5.27
N GLU A 163 7.20 11.14 -4.90
CA GLU A 163 7.94 11.96 -5.86
C GLU A 163 9.04 11.14 -6.55
N VAL A 164 9.82 10.38 -5.79
CA VAL A 164 10.84 9.45 -6.35
C VAL A 164 10.21 8.41 -7.28
N LEU A 165 9.06 7.84 -6.88
CA LEU A 165 8.33 6.85 -7.67
C LEU A 165 7.88 7.43 -9.01
N TYR A 166 7.29 8.62 -8.99
CA TYR A 166 6.76 9.27 -10.18
C TYR A 166 7.87 9.81 -11.09
N ASP A 167 8.94 10.37 -10.53
CA ASP A 167 10.11 10.76 -11.30
C ASP A 167 10.76 9.56 -11.99
N THR A 168 10.84 8.41 -11.28
CA THR A 168 11.34 7.15 -11.87
C THR A 168 10.44 6.67 -13.01
N ALA A 169 9.10 6.72 -12.82
CA ALA A 169 8.16 6.31 -13.85
C ALA A 169 8.23 7.21 -15.09
N VAL A 170 8.37 8.53 -14.91
CA VAL A 170 8.54 9.50 -15.98
C VAL A 170 9.89 9.33 -16.72
N ASP A 171 10.97 9.05 -15.97
CA ASP A 171 12.27 8.72 -16.57
C ASP A 171 12.20 7.46 -17.42
N PHE A 172 11.55 6.40 -16.91
CA PHE A 172 11.34 5.16 -17.66
C PHE A 172 10.44 5.36 -18.89
N ALA A 173 9.44 6.23 -18.79
CA ALA A 173 8.61 6.59 -19.93
C ALA A 173 9.39 7.26 -21.07
N GLY A 174 10.50 7.94 -20.77
CA GLY A 174 11.39 8.57 -21.74
C GLY A 174 10.66 9.59 -22.61
N LEU A 175 9.84 10.44 -22.00
CA LEU A 175 8.99 11.41 -22.69
C LEU A 175 9.79 12.60 -23.21
N THR A 176 9.53 12.97 -24.48
CA THR A 176 10.24 14.04 -25.22
C THR A 176 9.32 15.20 -25.63
N GLY A 177 8.03 15.13 -25.29
CA GLY A 177 7.02 16.13 -25.64
C GLY A 177 6.19 15.76 -26.88
N HIS A 178 6.43 14.60 -27.49
CA HIS A 178 5.73 14.17 -28.71
C HIS A 178 4.80 12.97 -28.47
N GLU A 179 4.96 12.30 -27.34
CA GLU A 179 4.31 11.02 -27.06
C GLU A 179 2.85 11.19 -26.66
N THR A 180 2.02 10.22 -27.07
CA THR A 180 0.71 9.94 -26.47
C THR A 180 0.89 8.87 -25.42
N VAL A 181 0.49 9.18 -24.18
CA VAL A 181 0.51 8.27 -23.04
C VAL A 181 -0.91 7.82 -22.72
N LEU A 182 -1.10 6.54 -22.50
CA LEU A 182 -2.30 5.97 -21.88
C LEU A 182 -1.97 5.55 -20.45
N ASP A 183 -2.69 6.09 -19.47
CA ASP A 183 -2.54 5.78 -18.05
C ASP A 183 -3.78 5.03 -17.58
N LEU A 184 -3.65 3.72 -17.40
CA LEU A 184 -4.70 2.87 -16.84
C LEU A 184 -4.55 2.79 -15.33
N TYR A 185 -5.66 2.90 -14.60
CA TYR A 185 -5.74 3.04 -13.14
C TYR A 185 -5.25 4.41 -12.64
N CYS A 186 -5.61 5.47 -13.34
CA CYS A 186 -5.05 6.81 -13.11
C CYS A 186 -5.44 7.45 -11.76
N GLY A 187 -6.44 6.92 -11.06
CA GLY A 187 -6.93 7.47 -9.79
C GLY A 187 -7.34 8.94 -9.90
N ALA A 188 -6.88 9.77 -8.99
CA ALA A 188 -7.07 11.24 -9.03
C ALA A 188 -6.14 11.95 -10.03
N GLY A 189 -5.52 11.22 -10.95
CA GLY A 189 -4.71 11.76 -12.04
C GLY A 189 -3.35 12.27 -11.60
N THR A 190 -2.78 11.76 -10.52
CA THR A 190 -1.50 12.27 -10.00
C THR A 190 -0.34 11.98 -10.93
N ILE A 191 -0.10 10.70 -11.28
CA ILE A 191 0.96 10.33 -12.24
C ILE A 191 0.62 10.81 -13.65
N THR A 192 -0.66 10.77 -14.06
CA THR A 192 -1.15 11.30 -15.34
C THR A 192 -0.70 12.72 -15.58
N GLN A 193 -0.88 13.60 -14.58
CA GLN A 193 -0.55 15.02 -14.69
C GLN A 193 0.96 15.26 -14.64
N VAL A 194 1.71 14.48 -13.87
CA VAL A 194 3.18 14.55 -13.86
C VAL A 194 3.74 14.19 -15.24
N MET A 195 3.22 13.14 -15.88
CA MET A 195 3.59 12.75 -17.25
C MET A 195 3.17 13.78 -18.30
N ALA A 196 2.00 14.41 -18.12
CA ALA A 196 1.48 15.42 -19.06
C ALA A 196 2.39 16.64 -19.22
N ARG A 197 3.24 16.93 -18.23
CA ARG A 197 4.24 18.01 -18.35
C ARG A 197 5.34 17.73 -19.39
N ARG A 198 5.49 16.46 -19.79
CA ARG A 198 6.53 16.01 -20.72
C ARG A 198 5.99 15.21 -21.91
N ALA A 199 4.68 15.04 -22.02
CA ALA A 199 4.01 14.33 -23.12
C ALA A 199 3.22 15.31 -24.00
N ALA A 200 2.96 14.95 -25.25
CA ALA A 200 2.05 15.70 -26.12
C ALA A 200 0.59 15.55 -25.64
N ARG A 201 0.20 14.36 -25.23
CA ARG A 201 -1.16 14.03 -24.76
C ARG A 201 -1.11 12.88 -23.75
N VAL A 202 -1.93 12.96 -22.72
CA VAL A 202 -2.12 11.85 -21.78
C VAL A 202 -3.61 11.55 -21.65
N ILE A 203 -3.96 10.26 -21.70
CA ILE A 203 -5.32 9.77 -21.51
C ILE A 203 -5.31 8.93 -20.24
N GLY A 204 -6.08 9.34 -19.22
CA GLY A 204 -6.24 8.59 -17.98
C GLY A 204 -7.57 7.83 -17.94
N ALA A 205 -7.55 6.57 -17.51
CA ALA A 205 -8.76 5.77 -17.30
C ALA A 205 -8.82 5.28 -15.85
N GLU A 206 -9.99 5.40 -15.21
CA GLU A 206 -10.24 5.03 -13.81
C GLU A 206 -11.70 4.64 -13.65
N ILE A 207 -11.96 3.60 -12.87
CA ILE A 207 -13.31 3.08 -12.64
C ILE A 207 -14.13 3.92 -11.66
N VAL A 208 -13.48 4.66 -10.76
CA VAL A 208 -14.12 5.44 -9.69
C VAL A 208 -14.50 6.83 -10.19
N PRO A 209 -15.82 7.15 -10.31
CA PRO A 209 -16.27 8.44 -10.85
C PRO A 209 -15.76 9.65 -10.06
N GLU A 210 -15.70 9.53 -8.72
CA GLU A 210 -15.21 10.60 -7.83
C GLU A 210 -13.73 10.88 -8.07
N ALA A 211 -12.92 9.87 -8.32
CA ALA A 211 -11.50 10.02 -8.63
C ALA A 211 -11.32 10.74 -9.98
N ILE A 212 -12.13 10.43 -10.97
CA ILE A 212 -12.15 11.13 -12.28
C ILE A 212 -12.57 12.60 -12.11
N ALA A 213 -13.54 12.88 -11.24
CA ALA A 213 -13.92 14.27 -10.94
C ALA A 213 -12.77 15.04 -10.30
N ASP A 214 -12.11 14.44 -9.32
CA ASP A 214 -10.91 14.99 -8.67
C ASP A 214 -9.77 15.19 -9.70
N ALA A 215 -9.53 14.22 -10.60
CA ALA A 215 -8.50 14.31 -11.63
C ALA A 215 -8.71 15.49 -12.58
N LYS A 216 -9.94 15.70 -13.04
CA LYS A 216 -10.32 16.82 -13.93
C LYS A 216 -10.15 18.18 -13.22
N GLU A 217 -10.59 18.28 -11.97
CA GLU A 217 -10.45 19.52 -11.20
C GLU A 217 -8.97 19.84 -10.90
N ASN A 218 -8.17 18.81 -10.56
CA ASN A 218 -6.74 18.95 -10.34
C ASN A 218 -6.01 19.38 -11.62
N ALA A 219 -6.34 18.80 -12.78
CA ALA A 219 -5.75 19.20 -14.06
C ALA A 219 -6.05 20.66 -14.40
N LYS A 220 -7.30 21.11 -14.20
CA LYS A 220 -7.70 22.49 -14.39
C LYS A 220 -6.94 23.44 -13.45
N ARG A 221 -6.81 23.07 -12.18
CA ARG A 221 -6.06 23.83 -11.15
C ARG A 221 -4.59 24.01 -11.52
N ASN A 222 -3.98 22.97 -12.07
CA ASN A 222 -2.57 22.98 -12.50
C ASN A 222 -2.36 23.57 -13.90
N GLY A 223 -3.41 24.01 -14.60
CA GLY A 223 -3.31 24.55 -15.96
C GLY A 223 -2.88 23.51 -16.99
N ILE A 224 -3.12 22.22 -16.72
CA ILE A 224 -2.75 21.12 -17.61
C ILE A 224 -3.91 20.87 -18.58
N GLY A 225 -3.72 21.21 -19.86
CA GLY A 225 -4.76 21.13 -20.90
C GLY A 225 -4.64 19.93 -21.85
N ASN A 226 -3.53 19.20 -21.79
CA ASN A 226 -3.24 18.06 -22.66
C ASN A 226 -3.58 16.70 -22.02
N VAL A 227 -4.53 16.68 -21.09
CA VAL A 227 -5.03 15.47 -20.42
C VAL A 227 -6.51 15.24 -20.74
N GLU A 228 -6.87 13.99 -20.90
CA GLU A 228 -8.25 13.52 -21.01
C GLU A 228 -8.48 12.44 -19.95
N PHE A 229 -9.68 12.45 -19.33
CA PHE A 229 -10.03 11.45 -18.31
C PHE A 229 -11.32 10.74 -18.67
N LEU A 230 -11.26 9.40 -18.67
CA LEU A 230 -12.36 8.48 -18.93
C LEU A 230 -12.73 7.72 -17.65
N CYS A 231 -14.03 7.70 -17.33
CA CYS A 231 -14.54 6.86 -16.25
C CYS A 231 -14.95 5.50 -16.83
N GLY A 232 -14.28 4.44 -16.45
CA GLY A 232 -14.55 3.07 -16.89
C GLY A 232 -13.60 2.05 -16.30
N ASP A 233 -14.00 0.77 -16.37
CA ASP A 233 -13.10 -0.33 -16.01
C ASP A 233 -11.88 -0.35 -16.94
N ALA A 234 -10.72 -0.73 -16.43
CA ALA A 234 -9.49 -0.69 -17.21
C ALA A 234 -9.49 -1.67 -18.39
N ALA A 235 -10.13 -2.84 -18.25
CA ALA A 235 -10.23 -3.81 -19.35
C ALA A 235 -11.15 -3.29 -20.44
N ASP A 236 -12.32 -2.76 -20.07
CA ASP A 236 -13.28 -2.19 -21.01
C ASP A 236 -12.70 -0.96 -21.71
N ALA A 237 -12.02 -0.08 -20.96
CA ALA A 237 -11.37 1.11 -21.50
C ALA A 237 -10.24 0.73 -22.47
N ALA A 238 -9.38 -0.21 -22.11
CA ALA A 238 -8.31 -0.67 -22.98
C ALA A 238 -8.84 -1.33 -24.26
N ALA A 239 -9.88 -2.17 -24.15
CA ALA A 239 -10.53 -2.80 -25.31
C ALA A 239 -11.18 -1.76 -26.23
N ASP A 240 -11.88 -0.77 -25.68
CA ASP A 240 -12.51 0.31 -26.44
C ASP A 240 -11.46 1.17 -27.16
N PHE A 241 -10.37 1.53 -26.50
CA PHE A 241 -9.28 2.26 -27.12
C PHE A 241 -8.61 1.46 -28.25
N ALA A 242 -8.35 0.16 -28.02
CA ALA A 242 -7.80 -0.72 -29.05
C ALA A 242 -8.74 -0.83 -30.26
N ALA A 243 -10.05 -1.01 -30.04
CA ALA A 243 -11.06 -1.08 -31.10
C ALA A 243 -11.17 0.23 -31.89
N LYS A 244 -10.98 1.37 -31.24
CA LYS A 244 -10.92 2.70 -31.87
C LYS A 244 -9.60 3.00 -32.59
N GLY A 245 -8.67 2.06 -32.56
CA GLY A 245 -7.37 2.20 -33.23
C GLY A 245 -6.38 3.12 -32.51
N LEU A 246 -6.57 3.39 -31.19
CA LEU A 246 -5.57 4.13 -30.42
C LEU A 246 -4.24 3.39 -30.42
N ARG A 247 -3.18 4.10 -30.65
CA ARG A 247 -1.80 3.59 -30.60
C ARG A 247 -0.98 4.52 -29.70
N PRO A 248 -1.02 4.31 -28.37
CA PRO A 248 -0.20 5.11 -27.46
C PRO A 248 1.27 4.75 -27.64
N ASP A 249 2.15 5.74 -27.57
CA ASP A 249 3.60 5.51 -27.55
C ASP A 249 4.04 4.86 -26.24
N VAL A 250 3.39 5.26 -25.15
CA VAL A 250 3.66 4.77 -23.80
C VAL A 250 2.35 4.37 -23.13
N LEU A 251 2.35 3.18 -22.54
CA LEU A 251 1.33 2.74 -21.59
C LEU A 251 1.89 2.86 -20.17
N CYS A 252 1.21 3.55 -19.27
CA CYS A 252 1.46 3.55 -17.83
C CYS A 252 0.38 2.75 -17.13
N VAL A 253 0.76 1.90 -16.17
CA VAL A 253 -0.17 1.15 -15.33
C VAL A 253 0.28 1.16 -13.88
N ASP A 254 -0.65 1.43 -12.95
CA ASP A 254 -0.47 1.31 -11.49
C ASP A 254 -1.64 0.50 -10.92
N PRO A 255 -1.72 -0.81 -11.21
CA PRO A 255 -2.88 -1.62 -10.84
C PRO A 255 -2.90 -1.92 -9.34
N PRO A 256 -4.08 -2.34 -8.80
CA PRO A 256 -4.17 -2.82 -7.44
C PRO A 256 -3.30 -4.09 -7.22
N ARG A 257 -3.15 -4.51 -5.95
CA ARG A 257 -2.30 -5.65 -5.54
C ARG A 257 -2.52 -6.95 -6.32
N LYS A 258 -3.71 -7.17 -6.88
CA LYS A 258 -3.99 -8.34 -7.72
C LYS A 258 -3.29 -8.33 -9.08
N GLY A 259 -2.67 -7.22 -9.46
CA GLY A 259 -2.07 -7.01 -10.76
C GLY A 259 -3.11 -6.79 -11.86
N LEU A 260 -2.69 -6.91 -13.11
CA LEU A 260 -3.53 -6.82 -14.29
C LEU A 260 -4.31 -8.11 -14.53
N SER A 261 -5.49 -8.01 -15.13
CA SER A 261 -6.18 -9.16 -15.69
C SER A 261 -5.61 -9.51 -17.08
N PRO A 262 -5.74 -10.76 -17.54
CA PRO A 262 -5.31 -11.15 -18.87
C PRO A 262 -5.92 -10.27 -19.97
N GLU A 263 -7.19 -9.91 -19.83
CA GLU A 263 -7.91 -9.08 -20.79
C GLU A 263 -7.30 -7.69 -20.93
N VAL A 264 -6.82 -7.09 -19.83
CA VAL A 264 -6.10 -5.80 -19.86
C VAL A 264 -4.76 -5.96 -20.58
N ILE A 265 -4.03 -7.05 -20.33
CA ILE A 265 -2.73 -7.32 -20.95
C ILE A 265 -2.90 -7.52 -22.45
N ASP A 266 -3.87 -8.32 -22.89
CA ASP A 266 -4.16 -8.58 -24.29
C ASP A 266 -4.57 -7.29 -25.03
N ALA A 267 -5.46 -6.49 -24.43
CA ALA A 267 -5.90 -5.22 -25.00
C ALA A 267 -4.73 -4.21 -25.07
N ALA A 268 -3.92 -4.12 -24.03
CA ALA A 268 -2.72 -3.29 -23.98
C ALA A 268 -1.72 -3.68 -25.06
N ALA A 269 -1.43 -4.97 -25.19
CA ALA A 269 -0.52 -5.49 -26.23
C ALA A 269 -1.05 -5.24 -27.65
N SER A 270 -2.36 -5.35 -27.88
CA SER A 270 -2.98 -5.09 -29.18
C SER A 270 -2.85 -3.63 -29.64
N MET A 271 -2.75 -2.68 -28.72
CA MET A 271 -2.45 -1.28 -29.00
C MET A 271 -0.99 -1.04 -29.40
N ALA A 272 -0.13 -2.04 -29.16
CA ALA A 272 1.29 -2.07 -29.50
C ALA A 272 2.09 -0.83 -29.02
N PRO A 273 2.00 -0.41 -27.73
CA PRO A 273 2.81 0.69 -27.23
C PRO A 273 4.31 0.35 -27.35
N GLN A 274 5.14 1.34 -27.66
CA GLN A 274 6.59 1.12 -27.73
C GLN A 274 7.19 0.82 -26.36
N ARG A 275 6.61 1.39 -25.29
CA ARG A 275 7.06 1.28 -23.89
C ARG A 275 5.87 1.09 -22.99
N ILE A 276 6.06 0.22 -22.00
CA ILE A 276 5.10 0.04 -20.90
C ILE A 276 5.83 0.35 -19.60
N VAL A 277 5.34 1.33 -18.84
CA VAL A 277 5.79 1.64 -17.49
C VAL A 277 4.82 1.00 -16.52
N TYR A 278 5.28 -0.02 -15.81
CA TYR A 278 4.47 -0.75 -14.83
C TYR A 278 4.93 -0.37 -13.41
N VAL A 279 4.08 0.28 -12.66
CA VAL A 279 4.23 0.54 -11.23
C VAL A 279 3.51 -0.55 -10.45
N SER A 280 4.11 -1.12 -9.41
CA SER A 280 3.51 -2.23 -8.66
C SER A 280 3.90 -2.22 -7.20
N CYS A 281 2.92 -2.41 -6.32
CA CYS A 281 3.11 -2.62 -4.89
C CYS A 281 3.26 -4.10 -4.51
N ASP A 282 3.23 -5.04 -5.47
CA ASP A 282 3.38 -6.48 -5.24
C ASP A 282 4.31 -7.11 -6.29
N PRO A 283 5.56 -7.42 -5.92
CA PRO A 283 6.53 -8.01 -6.86
C PRO A 283 6.13 -9.37 -7.44
N ALA A 284 5.28 -10.14 -6.73
CA ALA A 284 4.86 -11.46 -7.20
C ALA A 284 3.85 -11.35 -8.35
N THR A 285 2.85 -10.47 -8.21
CA THR A 285 1.90 -10.19 -9.29
C THR A 285 2.58 -9.49 -10.46
N LEU A 286 3.51 -8.58 -10.20
CA LEU A 286 4.33 -7.94 -11.23
C LEU A 286 5.09 -8.98 -12.07
N ALA A 287 5.78 -9.92 -11.43
CA ALA A 287 6.52 -10.98 -12.13
C ALA A 287 5.62 -11.85 -13.01
N ARG A 288 4.39 -12.15 -12.54
CA ARG A 288 3.37 -12.85 -13.32
C ARG A 288 2.99 -12.05 -14.57
N ASP A 289 2.69 -10.77 -14.40
CA ASP A 289 2.20 -9.91 -15.48
C ASP A 289 3.31 -9.61 -16.50
N VAL A 290 4.55 -9.40 -16.05
CA VAL A 290 5.73 -9.27 -16.93
C VAL A 290 5.93 -10.54 -17.78
N LYS A 291 5.69 -11.73 -17.21
CA LYS A 291 5.73 -12.98 -17.97
C LYS A 291 4.64 -13.03 -19.05
N LEU A 292 3.45 -12.53 -18.77
CA LEU A 292 2.37 -12.47 -19.76
C LEU A 292 2.71 -11.45 -20.87
N PHE A 293 3.18 -10.27 -20.53
CA PHE A 293 3.67 -9.31 -21.53
C PHE A 293 4.83 -9.84 -22.37
N ALA A 294 5.67 -10.72 -21.81
CA ALA A 294 6.74 -11.35 -22.59
C ALA A 294 6.19 -12.31 -23.66
N GLN A 295 5.01 -12.92 -23.45
CA GLN A 295 4.35 -13.72 -24.48
C GLN A 295 3.80 -12.86 -25.62
N GLU A 296 3.45 -11.60 -25.30
CA GLU A 296 3.01 -10.58 -26.25
C GLU A 296 4.18 -9.80 -26.92
N GLY A 297 5.43 -10.26 -26.75
CA GLY A 297 6.61 -9.70 -27.42
C GLY A 297 7.28 -8.54 -26.69
N TYR A 298 6.96 -8.29 -25.43
CA TYR A 298 7.63 -7.28 -24.60
C TYR A 298 8.76 -7.89 -23.78
N ALA A 299 9.81 -7.12 -23.54
CA ALA A 299 10.90 -7.51 -22.65
C ALA A 299 11.07 -6.45 -21.55
N ALA A 300 11.30 -6.90 -20.31
CA ALA A 300 11.71 -6.01 -19.23
C ALA A 300 13.12 -5.52 -19.49
N VAL A 301 13.30 -4.20 -19.61
CA VAL A 301 14.58 -3.56 -19.95
C VAL A 301 15.18 -2.75 -18.81
N ARG A 302 14.34 -2.30 -17.87
CA ARG A 302 14.78 -1.61 -16.64
C ARG A 302 13.84 -1.97 -15.49
N ALA A 303 14.37 -2.01 -14.29
CA ALA A 303 13.58 -2.13 -13.05
C ALA A 303 14.20 -1.26 -11.96
N ALA A 304 13.37 -0.67 -11.14
CA ALA A 304 13.76 0.08 -9.96
C ALA A 304 12.83 -0.24 -8.79
N ALA A 305 13.38 -0.39 -7.60
CA ALA A 305 12.63 -0.55 -6.37
C ALA A 305 12.60 0.78 -5.61
N VAL A 306 11.43 1.15 -5.09
CA VAL A 306 11.22 2.35 -4.28
C VAL A 306 10.70 1.93 -2.92
N ASP A 307 11.41 2.28 -1.85
CA ASP A 307 11.02 1.95 -0.48
C ASP A 307 9.88 2.89 0.01
N MET A 308 8.70 2.69 -0.56
CA MET A 308 7.48 3.43 -0.22
C MET A 308 7.04 3.19 1.23
N PHE A 309 7.38 2.02 1.79
CA PHE A 309 6.92 1.57 3.09
C PHE A 309 8.08 1.16 4.01
N PRO A 310 9.01 2.07 4.36
CA PRO A 310 10.18 1.75 5.18
C PRO A 310 9.82 1.02 6.47
N GLY A 311 10.57 -0.05 6.76
CA GLY A 311 10.34 -0.88 7.95
C GLY A 311 9.22 -1.93 7.79
N THR A 312 8.72 -2.15 6.58
CA THR A 312 7.75 -3.22 6.26
C THR A 312 8.34 -4.16 5.20
N ALA A 313 7.63 -5.25 4.90
CA ALA A 313 8.00 -6.18 3.83
C ALA A 313 7.47 -5.75 2.44
N ASN A 314 6.84 -4.57 2.34
CA ASN A 314 6.27 -4.09 1.08
C ASN A 314 7.26 -3.16 0.39
N VAL A 315 7.36 -3.27 -0.92
CA VAL A 315 8.18 -2.43 -1.79
C VAL A 315 7.37 -2.08 -3.04
N GLU A 316 7.49 -0.83 -3.49
CA GLU A 316 7.01 -0.44 -4.81
C GLU A 316 8.09 -0.73 -5.84
N THR A 317 7.69 -1.18 -7.00
CA THR A 317 8.61 -1.52 -8.10
C THR A 317 8.13 -0.87 -9.38
N VAL A 318 9.01 -0.16 -10.07
CA VAL A 318 8.77 0.36 -11.42
C VAL A 318 9.52 -0.51 -12.42
N VAL A 319 8.84 -1.00 -13.43
CA VAL A 319 9.45 -1.77 -14.52
C VAL A 319 9.13 -1.10 -15.85
N LEU A 320 10.16 -0.95 -16.66
CA LEU A 320 10.02 -0.58 -18.06
C LEU A 320 10.04 -1.84 -18.92
N LEU A 321 8.98 -2.05 -19.68
CA LEU A 321 8.88 -3.05 -20.71
C LEU A 321 8.99 -2.37 -22.09
N SER A 322 9.73 -2.98 -23.02
CA SER A 322 9.88 -2.48 -24.39
C SER A 322 9.53 -3.57 -25.41
N HIS A 323 8.86 -3.18 -26.48
CA HIS A 323 8.56 -4.07 -27.62
C HIS A 323 9.81 -4.43 -28.45
N LYS A 324 10.94 -3.81 -28.21
CA LYS A 324 12.21 -4.21 -28.86
C LYS A 324 12.72 -5.49 -28.22
N LYS A 325 13.03 -6.52 -29.04
CA LYS A 325 13.91 -7.60 -28.59
C LYS A 325 15.18 -6.96 -28.07
N ALA A 326 15.47 -7.13 -26.79
CA ALA A 326 16.73 -6.72 -26.24
C ALA A 326 17.82 -7.55 -26.93
N ASP A 327 18.69 -6.91 -27.74
CA ASP A 327 19.86 -7.53 -28.31
C ASP A 327 20.93 -7.84 -27.25
N SER A 328 20.64 -7.58 -25.99
CA SER A 328 21.48 -7.88 -24.82
C SER A 328 20.61 -8.28 -23.63
N TYR A 329 20.96 -9.40 -23.01
CA TYR A 329 20.46 -9.75 -21.69
C TYR A 329 20.92 -8.68 -20.70
N ILE A 330 19.99 -8.10 -19.92
CA ILE A 330 20.38 -7.32 -18.75
C ILE A 330 20.87 -8.36 -17.74
N HIS A 331 22.17 -8.48 -17.58
CA HIS A 331 22.73 -9.03 -16.36
C HIS A 331 22.41 -8.04 -15.25
N ILE A 332 21.37 -8.32 -14.48
CA ILE A 332 21.20 -7.72 -13.17
C ILE A 332 22.23 -8.45 -12.31
N ASP A 333 23.40 -7.91 -12.15
CA ASP A 333 24.31 -8.28 -11.07
C ASP A 333 23.64 -7.82 -9.77
N VAL A 334 22.75 -8.67 -9.28
CA VAL A 334 22.29 -8.56 -7.89
C VAL A 334 23.47 -9.06 -7.08
N ASP A 335 24.22 -8.14 -6.51
CA ASP A 335 25.24 -8.47 -5.50
C ASP A 335 24.50 -9.05 -4.29
N VAL A 336 24.19 -10.34 -4.40
CA VAL A 336 23.50 -11.11 -3.35
C VAL A 336 24.30 -11.09 -2.07
N GLU A 337 25.63 -10.92 -2.16
CA GLU A 337 26.50 -10.81 -1.00
C GLU A 337 26.28 -9.49 -0.25
N LYS A 338 26.01 -8.38 -0.93
CA LYS A 338 25.64 -7.10 -0.27
C LYS A 338 24.23 -7.12 0.33
N LEU A 339 23.27 -7.80 -0.33
CA LEU A 339 21.92 -8.00 0.21
C LEU A 339 21.91 -9.01 1.38
N VAL A 340 22.86 -9.93 1.42
CA VAL A 340 23.02 -10.92 2.50
C VAL A 340 23.82 -10.35 3.68
N GLN A 341 24.68 -9.36 3.49
CA GLN A 341 25.44 -8.75 4.58
C GLN A 341 24.55 -8.02 5.61
N ASP A 342 23.35 -7.56 5.26
CA ASP A 342 22.38 -7.00 6.21
C ASP A 342 21.44 -8.04 6.86
N LYS A 343 21.53 -9.32 6.46
CA LYS A 343 20.83 -10.45 7.10
C LYS A 343 21.81 -11.46 7.70
N ARG A 344 22.75 -11.02 8.51
CA ARG A 344 23.54 -11.93 9.32
C ARG A 344 22.61 -12.69 10.26
N GLY A 345 22.47 -14.00 10.02
CA GLY A 345 22.00 -14.94 11.02
C GLY A 345 20.65 -15.61 10.83
N LEU A 346 20.07 -15.72 9.62
CA LEU A 346 18.79 -16.40 9.47
C LEU A 346 18.77 -17.38 8.28
N ALA A 347 19.51 -18.50 8.42
CA ALA A 347 19.27 -19.62 7.50
C ALA A 347 17.83 -20.13 7.61
N THR A 348 17.19 -20.37 6.45
CA THR A 348 15.83 -20.90 6.40
C THR A 348 15.79 -22.35 6.93
N TYR A 349 14.62 -22.79 7.37
CA TYR A 349 14.42 -24.17 7.81
C TYR A 349 14.80 -25.19 6.72
N GLU A 350 14.55 -24.87 5.46
CA GLU A 350 14.89 -25.76 4.33
C GLU A 350 16.41 -25.83 4.10
N GLN A 351 17.14 -24.73 4.27
CA GLN A 351 18.61 -24.73 4.21
C GLN A 351 19.23 -25.57 5.33
N ILE A 352 18.71 -25.44 6.55
CA ILE A 352 19.16 -26.26 7.70
C ILE A 352 18.86 -27.73 7.43
N LYS A 353 17.68 -28.09 6.90
CA LYS A 353 17.33 -29.47 6.56
C LYS A 353 18.22 -30.04 5.48
N ALA A 354 18.50 -29.26 4.43
CA ALA A 354 19.37 -29.66 3.34
C ALA A 354 20.80 -29.93 3.84
N TYR A 355 21.35 -29.00 4.62
CA TYR A 355 22.69 -29.15 5.21
C TYR A 355 22.80 -30.41 6.10
N VAL A 356 21.82 -30.61 7.00
CA VAL A 356 21.81 -31.78 7.88
C VAL A 356 21.73 -33.05 7.08
N LEU A 357 20.86 -33.11 6.07
CA LEU A 357 20.72 -34.30 5.22
C LEU A 357 22.00 -34.62 4.45
N GLU A 358 22.65 -33.59 3.88
CA GLU A 358 23.88 -33.72 3.09
C GLU A 358 25.06 -34.18 3.94
N HIS A 359 25.23 -33.60 5.14
CA HIS A 359 26.42 -33.89 5.97
C HIS A 359 26.30 -35.06 6.93
N THR A 360 25.06 -35.42 7.30
CA THR A 360 24.84 -36.51 8.30
C THR A 360 23.92 -37.63 7.83
N GLY A 361 23.25 -37.48 6.66
CA GLY A 361 22.23 -38.41 6.17
C GLY A 361 20.92 -38.38 6.98
N LEU A 362 20.80 -37.55 8.02
CA LEU A 362 19.64 -37.50 8.91
C LEU A 362 18.53 -36.59 8.34
N LYS A 363 17.30 -37.08 8.39
CA LYS A 363 16.13 -36.23 8.09
C LYS A 363 15.63 -35.55 9.37
N VAL A 364 15.57 -34.22 9.38
CA VAL A 364 15.05 -33.43 10.50
C VAL A 364 13.77 -32.72 10.14
N SER A 365 12.87 -32.53 11.13
CA SER A 365 11.61 -31.82 10.95
C SER A 365 11.72 -30.36 11.34
N HIS A 366 10.82 -29.50 10.88
CA HIS A 366 10.72 -28.09 11.30
C HIS A 366 10.55 -27.96 12.81
N LEU A 367 9.81 -28.91 13.44
CA LEU A 367 9.63 -28.93 14.90
C LEU A 367 10.95 -29.10 15.64
N TYR A 368 11.83 -30.00 15.20
CA TYR A 368 13.12 -30.23 15.83
C TYR A 368 14.06 -29.05 15.64
N ILE A 369 14.06 -28.42 14.46
CA ILE A 369 14.85 -27.21 14.21
C ILE A 369 14.37 -26.07 15.12
N ALA A 370 13.06 -25.89 15.27
CA ALA A 370 12.48 -24.89 16.16
C ALA A 370 12.88 -25.13 17.64
N GLN A 371 12.83 -26.37 18.09
CA GLN A 371 13.22 -26.72 19.46
C GLN A 371 14.71 -26.42 19.73
N VAL A 372 15.59 -26.72 18.76
CA VAL A 372 17.03 -26.45 18.91
C VAL A 372 17.30 -24.94 18.84
N LYS A 373 16.69 -24.21 17.90
CA LYS A 373 16.78 -22.74 17.83
C LYS A 373 16.32 -22.08 19.14
N GLN A 374 15.20 -22.53 19.71
CA GLN A 374 14.69 -22.02 20.98
C GLN A 374 15.66 -22.27 22.14
N LYS A 375 16.33 -23.43 22.17
CA LYS A 375 17.34 -23.77 23.18
C LYS A 375 18.55 -22.81 23.16
N TYR A 376 18.90 -22.27 21.99
CA TYR A 376 19.95 -21.27 21.80
C TYR A 376 19.46 -19.83 21.80
N GLY A 377 18.20 -19.59 22.23
CA GLY A 377 17.65 -18.23 22.37
C GLY A 377 17.22 -17.58 21.06
N ILE A 378 17.20 -18.30 19.95
CA ILE A 378 16.74 -17.81 18.66
C ILE A 378 15.21 -17.95 18.59
N ILE A 379 14.47 -16.90 18.94
CA ILE A 379 13.01 -16.87 18.93
C ILE A 379 12.56 -16.20 17.63
N GLU A 380 12.19 -16.97 16.62
CA GLU A 380 11.69 -16.43 15.35
C GLU A 380 10.19 -16.11 15.37
N ARG A 381 9.35 -16.88 16.09
CA ARG A 381 7.89 -16.66 16.28
C ARG A 381 7.33 -17.51 17.40
N GLU A 382 6.36 -16.99 18.16
CA GLU A 382 5.48 -17.85 18.96
C GLU A 382 4.65 -18.77 18.05
N ASN A 383 4.65 -20.05 18.38
CA ASN A 383 3.91 -21.06 17.62
C ASN A 383 2.41 -20.86 17.81
N CYS A 384 1.68 -20.39 16.79
CA CYS A 384 0.24 -20.14 16.85
C CYS A 384 -0.62 -21.41 16.93
N ASN A 385 -0.05 -22.60 16.71
CA ASN A 385 -0.70 -23.88 16.91
C ASN A 385 -0.39 -24.43 18.30
N LYS A 386 -1.02 -23.86 19.33
CA LYS A 386 -1.01 -24.47 20.67
C LYS A 386 -1.78 -25.78 20.61
N PRO A 387 -1.29 -26.86 21.25
CA PRO A 387 -2.00 -28.14 21.30
C PRO A 387 -3.38 -27.95 21.93
N LYS A 388 -4.39 -28.61 21.38
CA LYS A 388 -5.80 -28.50 21.80
C LYS A 388 -6.07 -29.09 23.20
N SER A 389 -5.06 -29.63 23.89
CA SER A 389 -5.16 -30.12 25.26
C SER A 389 -3.86 -29.81 26.03
N GLU A 390 -3.96 -29.45 27.29
CA GLU A 390 -2.85 -29.16 28.20
C GLU A 390 -1.89 -30.33 28.44
N ASN A 391 -2.28 -31.56 28.07
CA ASN A 391 -1.52 -32.80 28.27
C ASN A 391 -0.88 -33.37 27.00
N ALA A 392 -0.86 -32.66 25.87
CA ALA A 392 -0.23 -33.14 24.66
C ALA A 392 1.29 -33.05 24.77
N LYS A 393 1.97 -34.18 24.99
CA LYS A 393 3.44 -34.27 24.94
C LYS A 393 3.92 -34.08 23.50
N GLN A 394 4.60 -33.00 23.23
CA GLN A 394 5.31 -32.83 21.95
C GLN A 394 6.52 -33.76 21.89
N PRO A 395 6.80 -34.44 20.76
CA PRO A 395 8.01 -35.23 20.61
C PRO A 395 9.23 -34.33 20.73
N GLN A 396 10.17 -34.73 21.59
CA GLN A 396 11.45 -34.02 21.76
C GLN A 396 12.43 -34.39 20.66
N CYS A 397 13.33 -33.48 20.31
CA CYS A 397 14.38 -33.74 19.33
C CYS A 397 15.35 -34.80 19.84
N PRO A 398 15.56 -35.89 19.10
CA PRO A 398 16.57 -36.89 19.47
C PRO A 398 17.97 -36.31 19.54
N PRO A 399 18.85 -36.75 20.48
CA PRO A 399 20.16 -36.14 20.71
C PRO A 399 21.08 -36.12 19.48
N GLU A 400 21.02 -37.14 18.61
CA GLU A 400 21.78 -37.21 17.36
C GLU A 400 21.34 -36.11 16.36
N LYS A 401 20.02 -35.88 16.24
CA LYS A 401 19.45 -34.85 15.39
C LYS A 401 19.68 -33.46 15.96
N GLU A 402 19.66 -33.33 17.29
CA GLU A 402 19.97 -32.08 17.96
C GLU A 402 21.42 -31.64 17.66
N ARG A 403 22.40 -32.56 17.74
CA ARG A 403 23.79 -32.27 17.38
C ARG A 403 23.92 -31.83 15.92
N ALA A 404 23.32 -32.57 14.99
CA ALA A 404 23.37 -32.24 13.58
C ALA A 404 22.75 -30.87 13.25
N ILE A 405 21.64 -30.53 13.90
CA ILE A 405 21.00 -29.21 13.74
C ILE A 405 21.91 -28.11 14.38
N THR A 406 22.53 -28.39 15.53
CA THR A 406 23.44 -27.43 16.18
C THR A 406 24.67 -27.15 15.29
N GLU A 407 25.22 -28.16 14.62
CA GLU A 407 26.31 -27.96 13.66
C GLU A 407 25.86 -27.13 12.45
N ALA A 408 24.68 -27.39 11.94
CA ALA A 408 24.09 -26.58 10.87
C ALA A 408 23.91 -25.11 11.32
N LEU A 409 23.40 -24.85 12.53
CA LEU A 409 23.25 -23.50 13.06
C LEU A 409 24.59 -22.77 13.21
N LYS A 410 25.66 -23.49 13.61
CA LYS A 410 27.03 -22.94 13.65
C LYS A 410 27.56 -22.64 12.26
N HIS A 411 27.36 -23.54 11.30
CA HIS A 411 27.76 -23.33 9.90
C HIS A 411 27.13 -22.09 9.28
N PHE A 412 25.87 -21.83 9.62
CA PHE A 412 25.15 -20.63 9.17
C PHE A 412 25.34 -19.42 10.08
N GLU A 413 26.32 -19.45 11.00
CA GLU A 413 26.63 -18.37 11.95
C GLU A 413 25.41 -17.87 12.75
N MET A 414 24.49 -18.78 13.07
CA MET A 414 23.27 -18.45 13.84
C MET A 414 23.48 -18.58 15.36
N ILE A 415 24.50 -19.31 15.78
CA ILE A 415 24.93 -19.52 17.19
C ILE A 415 26.45 -19.62 17.29
#